data_7d7d43a285ec0ae16ea066082df5f44d
#
_entry.id   7d7d43a285ec0ae16ea066082df5f44d
#
_cell.length_a   1.000
_cell.length_b   1.000
_cell.length_c   1.000
_cell.angle_alpha   90.00
_cell.angle_beta   90.00
_cell.angle_gamma   90.00
#
_symmetry.space_group_name_H-M   'P 1'
#
loop_
_entity.id
_entity.type
_entity.pdbx_description
1 polymer ?
#
loop_
_entity_poly.entity_id
_entity_poly.type
_entity_poly.pdbx_seq_one_letter_code
_entity_poly.pdbx_strand_id
1 'polypeptide(L)'
;MQGLVFFLTSLLVLVYLFRALLPTASPRMTKSKTAANDITYTYVALGDSLTKGIGDSTNQGGFVPLLAQSLSNENDGHYHAVNYGVAGNTSAQILDRLKKERGLQKDLKKARVMTLTVGGNDLRKIVVDHLSDFSLSDIQKPLKNYTANLKEIITRARKDNPQLPIYVVGIYNPLYLNFPELITIQKAVDQWNQTTEETIAPFDQVYFVPINDALYKGIDGKMGVSEVSDGKTTITNDALYEEDRFHPNNTGYEKMKQAILEKINETKKTWN
;
A
#
# COMPACT_ATOMS: atom_id res chain seq x y z
N MET A 1 52.51 -32.44 -15.30
CA MET A 1 51.52 -32.92 -16.33
C MET A 1 50.53 -33.95 -15.78
N GLN A 2 50.96 -34.99 -15.05
CA GLN A 2 50.05 -36.05 -14.53
C GLN A 2 48.91 -35.56 -13.61
N GLY A 3 49.15 -34.55 -12.74
CA GLY A 3 48.13 -34.01 -11.87
C GLY A 3 47.04 -33.21 -12.61
N LEU A 4 47.39 -32.52 -13.70
CA LEU A 4 46.42 -31.81 -14.52
C LEU A 4 45.50 -32.75 -15.30
N VAL A 5 46.08 -33.85 -15.82
CA VAL A 5 45.33 -34.91 -16.52
C VAL A 5 44.33 -35.60 -15.54
N PHE A 6 44.81 -35.92 -14.35
CA PHE A 6 43.94 -36.51 -13.31
C PHE A 6 42.80 -35.58 -12.91
N PHE A 7 43.07 -34.29 -12.71
CA PHE A 7 42.04 -33.28 -12.41
C PHE A 7 40.97 -33.16 -13.51
N LEU A 8 41.43 -33.08 -14.77
CA LEU A 8 40.49 -32.95 -15.90
C LEU A 8 39.66 -34.21 -16.12
N THR A 9 40.26 -35.41 -15.95
CA THR A 9 39.48 -36.70 -16.03
C THR A 9 38.48 -36.81 -14.89
N SER A 10 38.84 -36.44 -13.65
CA SER A 10 37.93 -36.44 -12.50
C SER A 10 36.77 -35.48 -12.70
N LEU A 11 37.03 -34.27 -13.24
CA LEU A 11 36.02 -33.27 -13.56
C LEU A 11 35.04 -33.78 -14.62
N LEU A 12 35.53 -34.41 -15.69
CA LEU A 12 34.68 -34.99 -16.72
C LEU A 12 33.80 -36.14 -16.19
N VAL A 13 34.33 -36.98 -15.34
CA VAL A 13 33.57 -38.06 -14.69
C VAL A 13 32.49 -37.46 -13.78
N LEU A 14 32.81 -36.39 -13.02
CA LEU A 14 31.85 -35.72 -12.14
C LEU A 14 30.70 -35.07 -12.97
N VAL A 15 31.02 -34.39 -14.08
CA VAL A 15 30.04 -33.78 -14.99
C VAL A 15 29.14 -34.86 -15.61
N TYR A 16 29.73 -36.04 -15.99
CA TYR A 16 28.97 -37.15 -16.54
C TYR A 16 28.01 -37.75 -15.48
N LEU A 17 28.49 -37.96 -14.25
CA LEU A 17 27.66 -38.44 -13.15
C LEU A 17 26.54 -37.46 -12.81
N PHE A 18 26.82 -36.16 -12.79
CA PHE A 18 25.79 -35.14 -12.59
C PHE A 18 24.71 -35.19 -13.67
N ARG A 19 25.11 -35.35 -14.94
CA ARG A 19 24.13 -35.45 -16.06
C ARG A 19 23.35 -36.77 -16.05
N ALA A 20 23.94 -37.85 -15.56
CA ALA A 20 23.29 -39.17 -15.51
C ALA A 20 22.36 -39.32 -14.29
N LEU A 21 22.70 -38.71 -13.15
CA LEU A 21 21.98 -38.86 -11.89
C LEU A 21 20.94 -37.73 -11.60
N LEU A 22 21.13 -36.54 -12.17
CA LEU A 22 20.15 -35.49 -12.02
C LEU A 22 19.07 -35.64 -13.10
N PRO A 23 17.79 -35.69 -12.72
CA PRO A 23 16.72 -35.66 -13.68
C PRO A 23 16.82 -34.36 -14.48
N THR A 24 16.91 -34.48 -15.82
CA THR A 24 16.77 -33.30 -16.71
C THR A 24 15.45 -32.63 -16.37
N ALA A 25 15.53 -31.43 -15.79
CA ALA A 25 14.36 -30.60 -15.60
C ALA A 25 13.78 -30.31 -17.00
N SER A 26 12.78 -31.08 -17.40
CA SER A 26 11.97 -30.70 -18.54
C SER A 26 11.34 -29.37 -18.18
N PRO A 27 11.52 -28.31 -18.98
CA PRO A 27 10.75 -27.09 -18.76
C PRO A 27 9.28 -27.51 -18.85
N ARG A 28 8.59 -27.58 -17.69
CA ARG A 28 7.15 -27.64 -17.67
C ARG A 28 6.69 -26.29 -18.22
N MET A 29 6.63 -26.20 -19.56
CA MET A 29 5.73 -25.24 -20.15
C MET A 29 4.35 -25.65 -19.69
N THR A 30 3.91 -25.08 -18.57
CA THR A 30 2.48 -24.99 -18.31
C THR A 30 1.93 -24.39 -19.57
N LYS A 31 1.13 -25.19 -20.32
CA LYS A 31 0.35 -24.66 -21.43
C LYS A 31 -0.25 -23.37 -20.90
N SER A 32 0.18 -22.25 -21.46
CA SER A 32 -0.49 -20.96 -21.27
C SER A 32 -1.98 -21.29 -21.38
N LYS A 33 -2.75 -20.98 -20.33
CA LYS A 33 -4.19 -21.01 -20.41
C LYS A 33 -4.54 -20.34 -21.72
N THR A 34 -5.17 -21.08 -22.62
CA THR A 34 -5.77 -20.64 -23.88
C THR A 34 -6.14 -19.17 -23.76
N ALA A 35 -5.78 -18.37 -24.78
CA ALA A 35 -6.06 -16.95 -24.89
C ALA A 35 -7.36 -16.57 -24.15
N ALA A 36 -7.25 -16.38 -22.86
CA ALA A 36 -8.24 -15.66 -22.09
C ALA A 36 -8.23 -14.27 -22.71
N ASN A 37 -9.38 -13.77 -23.07
CA ASN A 37 -9.58 -12.45 -23.62
C ASN A 37 -8.59 -11.51 -22.95
N ASP A 38 -7.71 -10.84 -23.74
CA ASP A 38 -6.76 -9.83 -23.26
C ASP A 38 -7.50 -8.60 -22.73
N ILE A 39 -8.37 -8.84 -21.71
CA ILE A 39 -9.13 -7.78 -21.08
C ILE A 39 -8.17 -7.04 -20.16
N THR A 40 -7.95 -5.78 -20.49
CA THR A 40 -7.17 -4.88 -19.64
C THR A 40 -8.12 -4.01 -18.83
N TYR A 41 -8.03 -4.12 -17.52
CA TYR A 41 -8.77 -3.29 -16.56
C TYR A 41 -7.90 -2.12 -16.10
N THR A 42 -8.50 -0.95 -15.95
CA THR A 42 -7.82 0.20 -15.36
C THR A 42 -7.99 0.18 -13.84
N TYR A 43 -6.87 0.18 -13.11
CA TYR A 43 -6.81 0.44 -11.68
C TYR A 43 -6.31 1.87 -11.46
N VAL A 44 -7.08 2.71 -10.78
CA VAL A 44 -6.70 4.09 -10.44
C VAL A 44 -6.28 4.14 -8.99
N ALA A 45 -5.04 4.56 -8.72
CA ALA A 45 -4.56 4.87 -7.38
C ALA A 45 -4.47 6.40 -7.23
N LEU A 46 -5.33 6.98 -6.40
CA LEU A 46 -5.36 8.41 -6.09
C LEU A 46 -4.88 8.64 -4.66
N GLY A 47 -4.07 9.67 -4.44
CA GLY A 47 -3.69 9.98 -3.06
C GLY A 47 -2.44 10.83 -2.90
N ASP A 48 -1.80 10.62 -1.76
CA ASP A 48 -0.65 11.36 -1.26
C ASP A 48 0.70 10.64 -1.50
N SER A 49 1.65 10.75 -0.57
CA SER A 49 2.97 10.12 -0.64
C SER A 49 2.90 8.59 -0.56
N LEU A 50 1.90 8.02 0.12
CA LEU A 50 1.73 6.57 0.19
C LEU A 50 1.36 5.99 -1.18
N THR A 51 0.43 6.63 -1.88
CA THR A 51 0.09 6.26 -3.27
C THR A 51 1.26 6.53 -4.21
N LYS A 52 2.03 7.60 -4.01
CA LYS A 52 3.23 7.87 -4.81
C LYS A 52 4.32 6.82 -4.64
N GLY A 53 4.39 6.17 -3.47
CA GLY A 53 5.41 5.19 -3.14
C GLY A 53 6.70 5.80 -2.57
N ILE A 54 6.60 6.90 -1.79
CA ILE A 54 7.78 7.46 -1.09
C ILE A 54 8.29 6.44 -0.06
N GLY A 55 9.60 6.17 -0.06
CA GLY A 55 10.24 5.16 0.79
C GLY A 55 10.39 3.78 0.12
N ASP A 56 9.81 3.59 -1.08
CA ASP A 56 10.07 2.42 -1.91
C ASP A 56 11.47 2.50 -2.53
N SER A 57 12.41 1.69 -2.05
CA SER A 57 13.80 1.67 -2.52
C SER A 57 13.95 1.19 -3.98
N THR A 58 12.91 0.53 -4.52
CA THR A 58 12.89 0.10 -5.92
C THR A 58 12.43 1.20 -6.88
N ASN A 59 11.88 2.29 -6.36
CA ASN A 59 11.30 3.40 -7.12
C ASN A 59 10.19 2.98 -8.10
N GLN A 60 9.50 1.89 -7.81
CA GLN A 60 8.41 1.37 -8.67
C GLN A 60 7.05 1.96 -8.33
N GLY A 61 6.89 2.60 -7.18
CA GLY A 61 5.64 3.26 -6.78
C GLY A 61 4.89 2.56 -5.65
N GLY A 62 5.61 1.92 -4.74
CA GLY A 62 5.11 1.35 -3.51
C GLY A 62 4.07 0.23 -3.72
N PHE A 63 2.94 0.29 -2.98
CA PHE A 63 1.91 -0.75 -3.06
C PHE A 63 1.16 -0.81 -4.39
N VAL A 64 1.18 0.25 -5.19
CA VAL A 64 0.33 0.38 -6.39
C VAL A 64 0.64 -0.67 -7.46
N PRO A 65 1.90 -0.85 -7.93
CA PRO A 65 2.23 -1.90 -8.88
C PRO A 65 2.10 -3.30 -8.27
N LEU A 66 2.40 -3.48 -6.98
CA LEU A 66 2.24 -4.75 -6.28
C LEU A 66 0.78 -5.21 -6.25
N LEU A 67 -0.14 -4.27 -5.99
CA LEU A 67 -1.58 -4.56 -6.01
C LEU A 67 -2.07 -4.88 -7.42
N ALA A 68 -1.65 -4.11 -8.44
CA ALA A 68 -2.01 -4.37 -9.83
C ALA A 68 -1.57 -5.76 -10.30
N GLN A 69 -0.36 -6.18 -9.91
CA GLN A 69 0.15 -7.52 -10.21
C GLN A 69 -0.68 -8.60 -9.50
N SER A 70 -0.99 -8.41 -8.22
CA SER A 70 -1.82 -9.37 -7.45
C SER A 70 -3.21 -9.50 -8.05
N LEU A 71 -3.85 -8.38 -8.39
CA LEU A 71 -5.16 -8.37 -9.05
C LEU A 71 -5.13 -9.10 -10.41
N SER A 72 -4.06 -8.92 -11.19
CA SER A 72 -3.89 -9.60 -12.48
C SER A 72 -3.68 -11.10 -12.30
N ASN A 73 -3.00 -11.53 -11.24
CA ASN A 73 -2.73 -12.94 -10.97
C ASN A 73 -3.98 -13.69 -10.46
N GLU A 74 -4.86 -12.99 -9.72
CA GLU A 74 -6.04 -13.58 -9.08
C GLU A 74 -7.32 -13.50 -9.92
N ASN A 75 -7.33 -12.71 -11.00
CA ASN A 75 -8.52 -12.48 -11.81
C ASN A 75 -8.24 -12.77 -13.29
N ASP A 76 -9.31 -12.99 -14.06
CA ASP A 76 -9.22 -13.17 -15.50
C ASP A 76 -9.08 -11.80 -16.18
N GLY A 77 -7.85 -11.28 -16.31
CA GLY A 77 -7.54 -10.03 -16.96
C GLY A 77 -6.30 -9.35 -16.42
N HIS A 78 -5.78 -8.40 -17.15
CA HIS A 78 -4.61 -7.62 -16.76
C HIS A 78 -5.04 -6.29 -16.14
N TYR A 79 -4.57 -5.99 -14.93
CA TYR A 79 -4.82 -4.71 -14.25
C TYR A 79 -3.68 -3.74 -14.55
N HIS A 80 -3.96 -2.71 -15.33
CA HIS A 80 -3.06 -1.61 -15.59
C HIS A 80 -3.29 -0.51 -14.54
N ALA A 81 -2.29 -0.29 -13.68
CA ALA A 81 -2.35 0.76 -12.67
C ALA A 81 -2.00 2.13 -13.25
N VAL A 82 -2.80 3.14 -12.91
CA VAL A 82 -2.48 4.55 -13.15
C VAL A 82 -2.32 5.23 -11.80
N ASN A 83 -1.08 5.65 -11.49
CA ASN A 83 -0.72 6.22 -10.19
C ASN A 83 -0.86 7.75 -10.21
N TYR A 84 -1.82 8.27 -9.43
CA TYR A 84 -2.09 9.68 -9.19
C TYR A 84 -1.68 10.10 -7.76
N GLY A 85 -0.63 9.52 -7.21
CA GLY A 85 -0.05 9.91 -5.92
C GLY A 85 0.77 11.19 -6.03
N VAL A 86 0.55 12.14 -5.14
CA VAL A 86 1.36 13.36 -5.00
C VAL A 86 1.74 13.56 -3.54
N ALA A 87 3.05 13.48 -3.27
CA ALA A 87 3.58 13.60 -1.91
C ALA A 87 3.13 14.90 -1.23
N GLY A 88 2.73 14.79 0.03
CA GLY A 88 2.32 15.93 0.85
C GLY A 88 0.88 16.41 0.62
N ASN A 89 0.12 15.83 -0.34
CA ASN A 89 -1.23 16.28 -0.59
C ASN A 89 -2.16 16.02 0.60
N THR A 90 -2.89 17.04 1.00
CA THR A 90 -4.03 16.99 1.92
C THR A 90 -5.31 16.61 1.17
N SER A 91 -6.38 16.32 1.90
CA SER A 91 -7.71 16.04 1.33
C SER A 91 -8.20 17.17 0.42
N ALA A 92 -7.97 18.43 0.80
CA ALA A 92 -8.35 19.60 -0.01
C ALA A 92 -7.57 19.64 -1.33
N GLN A 93 -6.28 19.34 -1.32
CA GLN A 93 -5.44 19.33 -2.52
C GLN A 93 -5.79 18.17 -3.46
N ILE A 94 -6.07 16.97 -2.91
CA ILE A 94 -6.55 15.83 -3.70
C ILE A 94 -7.89 16.17 -4.37
N LEU A 95 -8.80 16.81 -3.64
CA LEU A 95 -10.08 17.26 -4.18
C LEU A 95 -9.89 18.29 -5.29
N ASP A 96 -8.99 19.25 -5.13
CA ASP A 96 -8.69 20.26 -6.14
C ASP A 96 -8.13 19.65 -7.42
N ARG A 97 -7.22 18.70 -7.30
CA ARG A 97 -6.69 17.92 -8.44
C ARG A 97 -7.79 17.15 -9.16
N LEU A 98 -8.66 16.47 -8.43
CA LEU A 98 -9.80 15.75 -9.01
C LEU A 98 -10.75 16.66 -9.78
N LYS A 99 -10.87 17.94 -9.37
CA LYS A 99 -11.65 18.97 -10.09
C LYS A 99 -10.97 19.44 -11.39
N LYS A 100 -9.63 19.48 -11.43
CA LYS A 100 -8.85 20.15 -12.47
C LYS A 100 -8.19 19.19 -13.46
N GLU A 101 -7.76 18.00 -13.02
CA GLU A 101 -6.97 17.08 -13.84
C GLU A 101 -7.86 16.23 -14.77
N ARG A 102 -7.96 16.62 -16.04
CA ARG A 102 -8.75 15.91 -17.05
C ARG A 102 -8.31 14.46 -17.26
N GLY A 103 -7.00 14.17 -17.13
CA GLY A 103 -6.45 12.81 -17.24
C GLY A 103 -7.01 11.89 -16.15
N LEU A 104 -6.97 12.35 -14.89
CA LEU A 104 -7.54 11.65 -13.74
C LEU A 104 -9.05 11.37 -13.95
N GLN A 105 -9.82 12.38 -14.35
CA GLN A 105 -11.26 12.23 -14.60
C GLN A 105 -11.54 11.19 -15.72
N LYS A 106 -10.74 11.22 -16.80
CA LYS A 106 -10.85 10.25 -17.91
C LYS A 106 -10.55 8.82 -17.45
N ASP A 107 -9.53 8.64 -16.60
CA ASP A 107 -9.16 7.30 -16.14
C ASP A 107 -10.14 6.77 -15.09
N LEU A 108 -10.69 7.60 -14.22
CA LEU A 108 -11.75 7.22 -13.29
C LEU A 108 -13.01 6.74 -14.00
N LYS A 109 -13.40 7.35 -15.12
CA LYS A 109 -14.56 6.95 -15.92
C LYS A 109 -14.49 5.50 -16.37
N LYS A 110 -13.30 4.95 -16.65
CA LYS A 110 -13.08 3.57 -17.12
C LYS A 110 -12.46 2.66 -16.07
N ALA A 111 -12.21 3.17 -14.85
CA ALA A 111 -11.59 2.41 -13.80
C ALA A 111 -12.47 1.24 -13.35
N ARG A 112 -11.85 0.06 -13.17
CA ARG A 112 -12.49 -1.13 -12.59
C ARG A 112 -12.45 -1.10 -11.06
N VAL A 113 -11.45 -0.44 -10.49
CA VAL A 113 -11.23 -0.29 -9.05
C VAL A 113 -10.40 0.96 -8.77
N MET A 114 -10.61 1.59 -7.61
CA MET A 114 -9.84 2.74 -7.14
C MET A 114 -9.37 2.50 -5.71
N THR A 115 -8.10 2.85 -5.42
CA THR A 115 -7.60 3.05 -4.05
C THR A 115 -7.41 4.54 -3.76
N LEU A 116 -7.63 4.94 -2.51
CA LEU A 116 -7.49 6.34 -2.06
C LEU A 116 -6.70 6.39 -0.76
N THR A 117 -5.50 7.00 -0.77
CA THR A 117 -4.77 7.38 0.44
C THR A 117 -4.99 8.86 0.71
N VAL A 118 -5.53 9.21 1.89
CA VAL A 118 -5.91 10.58 2.23
C VAL A 118 -6.06 10.76 3.74
N GLY A 119 -5.72 11.93 4.26
CA GLY A 119 -5.95 12.31 5.65
C GLY A 119 -4.68 12.35 6.50
N GLY A 120 -3.64 11.58 6.16
CA GLY A 120 -2.38 11.61 6.91
C GLY A 120 -1.74 13.00 6.96
N ASN A 121 -1.70 13.70 5.83
CA ASN A 121 -1.16 15.06 5.77
C ASN A 121 -2.08 16.10 6.43
N ASP A 122 -3.40 15.87 6.42
CA ASP A 122 -4.35 16.73 7.15
C ASP A 122 -4.08 16.67 8.66
N LEU A 123 -3.95 15.46 9.23
CA LEU A 123 -3.61 15.28 10.64
C LEU A 123 -2.19 15.74 10.95
N ARG A 124 -1.19 15.36 10.14
CA ARG A 124 0.22 15.74 10.35
C ARG A 124 0.38 17.26 10.47
N LYS A 125 -0.29 18.03 9.64
CA LYS A 125 -0.24 19.49 9.71
C LYS A 125 -0.67 20.01 11.08
N ILE A 126 -1.73 19.50 11.64
CA ILE A 126 -2.24 19.90 12.96
C ILE A 126 -1.23 19.55 14.06
N VAL A 127 -0.71 18.31 14.03
CA VAL A 127 0.28 17.85 15.02
C VAL A 127 1.54 18.71 14.99
N VAL A 128 2.01 19.08 13.79
CA VAL A 128 3.19 19.96 13.64
C VAL A 128 2.91 21.38 14.11
N ASP A 129 1.74 21.93 13.78
CA ASP A 129 1.35 23.30 14.18
C ASP A 129 1.16 23.44 15.70
N HIS A 130 0.86 22.33 16.42
CA HIS A 130 0.62 22.26 17.87
C HIS A 130 1.59 21.31 18.59
N LEU A 131 2.83 21.16 18.11
CA LEU A 131 3.75 20.12 18.58
C LEU A 131 3.97 20.11 20.10
N SER A 132 3.94 21.26 20.76
CA SER A 132 4.20 21.41 22.21
C SER A 132 2.97 21.21 23.10
N ASP A 133 1.77 21.40 22.57
CA ASP A 133 0.51 21.43 23.32
C ASP A 133 -0.65 20.68 22.63
N PHE A 134 -0.32 19.79 21.68
CA PHE A 134 -1.29 19.03 20.89
C PHE A 134 -2.31 18.28 21.75
N SER A 135 -3.56 18.49 21.42
CA SER A 135 -4.72 17.89 22.10
C SER A 135 -5.77 17.39 21.11
N LEU A 136 -6.68 16.52 21.55
CA LEU A 136 -7.77 16.01 20.70
C LEU A 136 -8.78 17.10 20.31
N SER A 137 -8.81 18.25 20.99
CA SER A 137 -9.64 19.38 20.57
C SER A 137 -9.17 20.00 19.27
N ASP A 138 -7.86 19.95 19.00
CA ASP A 138 -7.27 20.61 17.83
C ASP A 138 -7.65 19.93 16.52
N ILE A 139 -7.99 18.65 16.58
CA ILE A 139 -8.41 17.90 15.36
C ILE A 139 -9.88 18.09 15.00
N GLN A 140 -10.76 18.59 15.88
CA GLN A 140 -12.22 18.56 15.69
C GLN A 140 -12.67 19.34 14.42
N LYS A 141 -12.22 20.57 14.27
CA LYS A 141 -12.55 21.38 13.09
C LYS A 141 -11.89 20.89 11.81
N PRO A 142 -10.56 20.56 11.81
CA PRO A 142 -9.92 19.95 10.64
C PRO A 142 -10.55 18.64 10.21
N LEU A 143 -10.92 17.77 11.16
CA LEU A 143 -11.58 16.50 10.90
C LEU A 143 -12.93 16.68 10.19
N LYS A 144 -13.72 17.68 10.60
CA LYS A 144 -14.95 18.05 9.90
C LYS A 144 -14.70 18.50 8.45
N ASN A 145 -13.64 19.28 8.20
CA ASN A 145 -13.27 19.70 6.85
C ASN A 145 -12.80 18.51 6.00
N TYR A 146 -11.99 17.63 6.60
CA TYR A 146 -11.54 16.39 5.98
C TYR A 146 -12.72 15.50 5.56
N THR A 147 -13.69 15.27 6.43
CA THR A 147 -14.86 14.43 6.10
C THR A 147 -15.71 15.02 4.97
N ALA A 148 -15.85 16.34 4.93
CA ALA A 148 -16.54 17.02 3.82
C ALA A 148 -15.77 16.83 2.50
N ASN A 149 -14.45 16.98 2.51
CA ASN A 149 -13.60 16.75 1.35
C ASN A 149 -13.67 15.28 0.90
N LEU A 150 -13.62 14.31 1.84
CA LEU A 150 -13.68 12.89 1.53
C LEU A 150 -14.98 12.51 0.82
N LYS A 151 -16.12 12.99 1.32
CA LYS A 151 -17.43 12.79 0.66
C LYS A 151 -17.45 13.33 -0.76
N GLU A 152 -16.91 14.54 -0.95
CA GLU A 152 -16.87 15.19 -2.27
C GLU A 152 -15.89 14.47 -3.21
N ILE A 153 -14.74 13.97 -2.72
CA ILE A 153 -13.80 13.15 -3.50
C ILE A 153 -14.51 11.89 -4.02
N ILE A 154 -15.20 11.15 -3.15
CA ILE A 154 -15.94 9.93 -3.53
C ILE A 154 -17.00 10.24 -4.57
N THR A 155 -17.82 11.26 -4.32
CA THR A 155 -18.90 11.69 -5.22
C THR A 155 -18.36 12.06 -6.61
N ARG A 156 -17.25 12.80 -6.66
CA ARG A 156 -16.64 13.20 -7.93
C ARG A 156 -15.94 12.07 -8.64
N ALA A 157 -15.25 11.20 -7.91
CA ALA A 157 -14.61 10.02 -8.50
C ALA A 157 -15.65 9.13 -9.22
N ARG A 158 -16.87 9.11 -8.71
CA ARG A 158 -18.00 8.33 -9.26
C ARG A 158 -18.89 9.06 -10.25
N LYS A 159 -18.60 10.33 -10.56
CA LYS A 159 -19.46 11.15 -11.42
C LYS A 159 -19.85 10.47 -12.73
N ASP A 160 -18.88 9.86 -13.42
CA ASP A 160 -19.05 9.20 -14.71
C ASP A 160 -18.87 7.67 -14.61
N ASN A 161 -18.77 7.13 -13.39
CA ASN A 161 -18.62 5.72 -13.07
C ASN A 161 -19.27 5.41 -11.70
N PRO A 162 -20.61 5.43 -11.59
CA PRO A 162 -21.33 5.40 -10.31
C PRO A 162 -21.07 4.15 -9.46
N GLN A 163 -20.73 3.03 -10.09
CA GLN A 163 -20.49 1.75 -9.42
C GLN A 163 -19.00 1.48 -9.13
N LEU A 164 -18.12 2.47 -9.33
CA LEU A 164 -16.68 2.30 -9.08
C LEU A 164 -16.42 1.88 -7.62
N PRO A 165 -15.87 0.68 -7.38
CA PRO A 165 -15.44 0.28 -6.04
C PRO A 165 -14.25 1.14 -5.60
N ILE A 166 -14.34 1.72 -4.39
CA ILE A 166 -13.31 2.59 -3.84
C ILE A 166 -12.83 2.05 -2.50
N TYR A 167 -11.52 1.86 -2.37
CA TYR A 167 -10.85 1.41 -1.15
C TYR A 167 -10.11 2.58 -0.52
N VAL A 168 -10.69 3.10 0.57
CA VAL A 168 -10.11 4.22 1.33
C VAL A 168 -9.15 3.64 2.36
N VAL A 169 -7.87 3.87 2.15
CA VAL A 169 -6.82 3.36 3.03
C VAL A 169 -6.70 4.29 4.25
N GLY A 170 -6.76 3.71 5.43
CA GLY A 170 -6.62 4.43 6.69
C GLY A 170 -5.24 5.07 6.86
N ILE A 171 -5.12 5.90 7.88
CA ILE A 171 -3.82 6.48 8.28
C ILE A 171 -3.19 5.66 9.41
N TYR A 172 -1.90 5.82 9.63
CA TYR A 172 -1.15 5.13 10.69
C TYR A 172 -0.31 6.13 11.50
N ASN A 173 0.12 5.69 12.70
CA ASN A 173 0.98 6.45 13.58
C ASN A 173 2.45 6.04 13.40
N PRO A 174 3.27 6.79 12.66
CA PRO A 174 4.68 6.45 12.45
C PRO A 174 5.53 6.62 13.72
N LEU A 175 5.03 7.36 14.72
CA LEU A 175 5.75 7.68 15.96
C LEU A 175 5.56 6.63 17.05
N TYR A 176 4.60 5.71 16.92
CA TYR A 176 4.15 4.82 18.00
C TYR A 176 5.29 4.03 18.65
N LEU A 177 6.19 3.44 17.86
CA LEU A 177 7.26 2.59 18.41
C LEU A 177 8.41 3.40 19.03
N ASN A 178 8.69 4.59 18.50
CA ASN A 178 9.78 5.43 19.00
C ASN A 178 9.33 6.32 20.17
N PHE A 179 8.05 6.66 20.25
CA PHE A 179 7.46 7.57 21.22
C PHE A 179 6.11 7.05 21.73
N PRO A 180 6.10 5.87 22.40
CA PRO A 180 4.86 5.25 22.88
C PRO A 180 4.12 6.09 23.93
N GLU A 181 4.82 7.02 24.60
CA GLU A 181 4.24 7.99 25.54
C GLU A 181 3.36 9.04 24.87
N LEU A 182 3.48 9.25 23.55
CA LEU A 182 2.63 10.19 22.80
C LEU A 182 1.23 9.60 22.52
N ILE A 183 0.56 9.16 23.58
CA ILE A 183 -0.76 8.49 23.55
C ILE A 183 -1.81 9.36 22.84
N THR A 184 -1.71 10.69 22.96
CA THR A 184 -2.65 11.63 22.33
C THR A 184 -2.59 11.54 20.81
N ILE A 185 -1.40 11.32 20.22
CA ILE A 185 -1.25 11.15 18.77
C ILE A 185 -1.91 9.84 18.33
N GLN A 186 -1.72 8.75 19.07
CA GLN A 186 -2.39 7.48 18.76
C GLN A 186 -3.92 7.64 18.80
N LYS A 187 -4.45 8.27 19.85
CA LYS A 187 -5.89 8.55 19.95
C LYS A 187 -6.41 9.41 18.79
N ALA A 188 -5.60 10.37 18.32
CA ALA A 188 -5.98 11.19 17.17
C ALA A 188 -6.02 10.37 15.88
N VAL A 189 -5.06 9.44 15.66
CA VAL A 189 -5.06 8.50 14.52
C VAL A 189 -6.28 7.58 14.59
N ASP A 190 -6.57 7.01 15.76
CA ASP A 190 -7.72 6.13 15.97
C ASP A 190 -9.04 6.85 15.67
N GLN A 191 -9.21 8.06 16.23
CA GLN A 191 -10.40 8.89 15.97
C GLN A 191 -10.52 9.28 14.49
N TRP A 192 -9.39 9.58 13.82
CA TRP A 192 -9.39 9.91 12.41
C TRP A 192 -9.84 8.73 11.56
N ASN A 193 -9.30 7.55 11.81
CA ASN A 193 -9.66 6.32 11.12
C ASN A 193 -11.12 5.94 11.36
N GLN A 194 -11.59 5.97 12.59
CA GLN A 194 -13.00 5.73 12.94
C GLN A 194 -13.92 6.69 12.20
N THR A 195 -13.62 8.00 12.24
CA THR A 195 -14.42 9.01 11.55
C THR A 195 -14.39 8.83 10.03
N THR A 196 -13.26 8.38 9.47
CA THR A 196 -13.16 8.03 8.05
C THR A 196 -14.12 6.89 7.70
N GLU A 197 -14.08 5.79 8.46
CA GLU A 197 -14.94 4.63 8.27
C GLU A 197 -16.43 5.00 8.38
N GLU A 198 -16.82 5.73 9.43
CA GLU A 198 -18.18 6.25 9.62
C GLU A 198 -18.63 7.16 8.46
N THR A 199 -17.71 7.99 7.95
CA THR A 199 -18.00 8.94 6.85
C THR A 199 -18.32 8.22 5.56
N ILE A 200 -17.63 7.11 5.28
CA ILE A 200 -17.81 6.35 4.03
C ILE A 200 -18.89 5.27 4.12
N ALA A 201 -19.28 4.85 5.30
CA ALA A 201 -20.26 3.78 5.52
C ALA A 201 -21.59 3.95 4.73
N PRO A 202 -22.11 5.18 4.49
CA PRO A 202 -23.31 5.36 3.68
C PRO A 202 -23.13 5.17 2.17
N PHE A 203 -21.91 5.01 1.68
CA PHE A 203 -21.63 4.84 0.25
C PHE A 203 -21.51 3.36 -0.12
N ASP A 204 -22.38 2.88 -0.98
CA ASP A 204 -22.27 1.52 -1.51
C ASP A 204 -20.92 1.30 -2.19
N GLN A 205 -20.29 0.13 -2.02
CA GLN A 205 -19.02 -0.25 -2.61
C GLN A 205 -17.86 0.73 -2.31
N VAL A 206 -17.91 1.41 -1.16
CA VAL A 206 -16.78 2.16 -0.60
C VAL A 206 -16.36 1.49 0.69
N TYR A 207 -15.10 1.07 0.76
CA TYR A 207 -14.60 0.21 1.83
C TYR A 207 -13.43 0.85 2.55
N PHE A 208 -13.42 0.79 3.86
CA PHE A 208 -12.29 1.18 4.68
C PHE A 208 -11.25 0.06 4.74
N VAL A 209 -9.97 0.41 4.59
CA VAL A 209 -8.85 -0.51 4.72
C VAL A 209 -7.96 -0.07 5.87
N PRO A 210 -8.02 -0.72 7.03
CA PRO A 210 -7.15 -0.38 8.16
C PRO A 210 -5.71 -0.82 7.88
N ILE A 211 -4.74 0.09 8.11
CA ILE A 211 -3.31 -0.19 7.95
C ILE A 211 -2.48 0.17 9.18
N ASN A 212 -3.07 0.85 10.17
CA ASN A 212 -2.34 1.32 11.35
C ASN A 212 -1.62 0.16 12.06
N ASP A 213 -2.36 -0.88 12.44
CA ASP A 213 -1.81 -2.04 13.13
C ASP A 213 -0.75 -2.78 12.29
N ALA A 214 -0.98 -2.91 10.98
CA ALA A 214 -0.07 -3.61 10.09
C ALA A 214 1.30 -2.91 9.97
N LEU A 215 1.34 -1.58 10.10
CA LEU A 215 2.55 -0.79 9.92
C LEU A 215 3.32 -0.53 11.21
N TYR A 216 2.70 -0.57 12.39
CA TYR A 216 3.42 -0.32 13.65
C TYR A 216 3.63 -1.54 14.54
N LYS A 217 2.82 -2.61 14.39
CA LYS A 217 2.94 -3.81 15.24
C LYS A 217 4.07 -4.78 14.83
N GLY A 218 4.85 -4.48 13.78
CA GLY A 218 5.93 -5.35 13.33
C GLY A 218 5.45 -6.67 12.70
N ILE A 219 6.39 -7.62 12.52
CA ILE A 219 6.09 -8.96 12.00
C ILE A 219 5.34 -9.77 13.07
N ASP A 220 4.31 -10.50 12.68
CA ASP A 220 3.48 -11.38 13.54
C ASP A 220 2.81 -10.65 14.74
N GLY A 221 2.50 -9.37 14.61
CA GLY A 221 1.87 -8.60 15.67
C GLY A 221 2.79 -8.28 16.85
N LYS A 222 4.07 -8.55 16.76
CA LYS A 222 5.08 -8.15 17.73
C LYS A 222 5.52 -6.72 17.43
N MET A 223 5.62 -5.89 18.48
CA MET A 223 6.08 -4.52 18.35
C MET A 223 7.55 -4.49 17.91
N GLY A 224 7.80 -4.20 16.62
CA GLY A 224 9.10 -3.98 16.04
C GLY A 224 10.12 -5.12 16.18
N VAL A 225 11.30 -4.91 15.61
CA VAL A 225 12.48 -5.76 15.83
C VAL A 225 13.24 -5.23 17.05
N SER A 226 13.38 -6.05 18.08
CA SER A 226 14.22 -5.70 19.25
C SER A 226 15.68 -6.04 18.96
N GLU A 227 16.51 -5.05 18.80
CA GLU A 227 17.95 -5.23 18.80
C GLU A 227 18.53 -4.90 20.19
N VAL A 228 19.30 -5.81 20.74
CA VAL A 228 20.03 -5.58 22.00
C VAL A 228 21.50 -5.32 21.66
N SER A 229 21.92 -4.05 21.76
CA SER A 229 23.31 -3.67 21.65
C SER A 229 23.71 -2.92 22.93
N ASP A 230 24.84 -3.31 23.54
CA ASP A 230 25.40 -2.69 24.75
C ASP A 230 24.42 -2.57 25.93
N GLY A 231 23.54 -3.60 26.11
CA GLY A 231 22.54 -3.61 27.20
C GLY A 231 21.37 -2.66 27.00
N LYS A 232 21.25 -1.99 25.86
CA LYS A 232 20.09 -1.21 25.45
C LYS A 232 19.24 -1.99 24.45
N THR A 233 17.96 -2.12 24.74
CA THR A 233 17.00 -2.63 23.78
C THR A 233 16.52 -1.49 22.91
N THR A 234 16.82 -1.55 21.61
CA THR A 234 16.28 -0.62 20.62
C THR A 234 15.15 -1.32 19.86
N ILE A 235 13.97 -0.73 19.84
CA ILE A 235 12.84 -1.22 19.08
C ILE A 235 12.86 -0.47 17.75
N THR A 236 13.05 -1.20 16.64
CA THR A 236 12.98 -0.65 15.29
C THR A 236 11.72 -1.14 14.57
N ASN A 237 11.07 -0.23 13.84
CA ASN A 237 9.95 -0.59 12.98
C ASN A 237 10.49 -1.08 11.63
N ASP A 238 10.31 -2.36 11.34
CA ASP A 238 10.75 -3.01 10.09
C ASP A 238 9.91 -2.64 8.87
N ALA A 239 8.82 -1.91 9.04
CA ALA A 239 7.91 -1.49 7.98
C ALA A 239 8.11 -0.04 7.53
N LEU A 240 8.95 0.74 8.22
CA LEU A 240 9.20 2.14 7.89
C LEU A 240 10.56 2.34 7.22
N TYR A 241 10.62 3.37 6.37
CA TYR A 241 11.83 3.78 5.67
C TYR A 241 12.83 4.40 6.64
N GLU A 242 14.08 3.93 6.62
CA GLU A 242 15.09 4.32 7.62
C GLU A 242 15.42 5.81 7.60
N GLU A 243 15.46 6.43 6.41
CA GLU A 243 15.91 7.81 6.28
C GLU A 243 14.93 8.82 6.89
N ASP A 244 13.62 8.58 6.81
CA ASP A 244 12.64 9.52 7.34
C ASP A 244 11.81 8.96 8.51
N ARG A 245 11.86 7.65 8.74
CA ARG A 245 11.13 6.94 9.80
C ARG A 245 9.63 7.27 9.84
N PHE A 246 9.11 7.64 8.70
CA PHE A 246 7.75 8.11 8.53
C PHE A 246 7.02 7.34 7.43
N HIS A 247 7.59 7.25 6.22
CA HIS A 247 6.97 6.53 5.12
C HIS A 247 7.22 5.01 5.22
N PRO A 248 6.34 4.19 4.66
CA PRO A 248 6.59 2.76 4.56
C PRO A 248 7.82 2.48 3.69
N ASN A 249 8.61 1.49 4.05
CA ASN A 249 9.59 0.87 3.18
C ASN A 249 8.94 -0.24 2.33
N ASN A 250 9.74 -1.04 1.62
CA ASN A 250 9.22 -2.10 0.76
C ASN A 250 8.39 -3.12 1.55
N THR A 251 8.79 -3.48 2.79
CA THR A 251 8.02 -4.36 3.68
C THR A 251 6.69 -3.72 4.08
N GLY A 252 6.70 -2.44 4.41
CA GLY A 252 5.49 -1.68 4.74
C GLY A 252 4.52 -1.59 3.55
N TYR A 253 5.04 -1.37 2.34
CA TYR A 253 4.20 -1.37 1.14
C TYR A 253 3.63 -2.74 0.80
N GLU A 254 4.37 -3.82 1.05
CA GLU A 254 3.84 -5.18 0.91
C GLU A 254 2.70 -5.44 1.91
N LYS A 255 2.84 -5.01 3.17
CA LYS A 255 1.77 -5.09 4.18
C LYS A 255 0.54 -4.27 3.79
N MET A 256 0.73 -3.05 3.26
CA MET A 256 -0.37 -2.23 2.74
C MET A 256 -1.08 -2.91 1.57
N LYS A 257 -0.33 -3.43 0.60
CA LYS A 257 -0.88 -4.19 -0.54
C LYS A 257 -1.70 -5.38 -0.04
N GLN A 258 -1.18 -6.12 0.94
CA GLN A 258 -1.88 -7.29 1.49
C GLN A 258 -3.21 -6.90 2.13
N ALA A 259 -3.24 -5.85 2.97
CA ALA A 259 -4.47 -5.37 3.60
C ALA A 259 -5.52 -4.92 2.56
N ILE A 260 -5.09 -4.22 1.51
CA ILE A 260 -5.99 -3.79 0.44
C ILE A 260 -6.51 -4.99 -0.35
N LEU A 261 -5.65 -5.94 -0.69
CA LEU A 261 -6.02 -7.15 -1.45
C LEU A 261 -7.00 -8.03 -0.67
N GLU A 262 -6.79 -8.20 0.62
CA GLU A 262 -7.71 -8.92 1.51
C GLU A 262 -9.10 -8.26 1.50
N LYS A 263 -9.18 -6.94 1.67
CA LYS A 263 -10.45 -6.21 1.61
C LYS A 263 -11.11 -6.31 0.23
N ILE A 264 -10.34 -6.28 -0.85
CA ILE A 264 -10.86 -6.53 -2.20
C ILE A 264 -11.43 -7.94 -2.30
N ASN A 265 -10.71 -8.95 -1.82
CA ASN A 265 -11.15 -10.35 -1.89
C ASN A 265 -12.42 -10.63 -1.08
N GLU A 266 -12.61 -9.95 0.05
CA GLU A 266 -13.84 -9.99 0.83
C GLU A 266 -15.04 -9.40 0.07
N THR A 267 -14.81 -8.35 -0.72
CA THR A 267 -15.88 -7.48 -1.24
C THR A 267 -16.09 -7.56 -2.76
N LYS A 268 -15.12 -8.08 -3.52
CA LYS A 268 -15.18 -8.11 -5.01
C LYS A 268 -16.38 -8.83 -5.60
N LYS A 269 -17.04 -9.71 -4.84
CA LYS A 269 -18.29 -10.36 -5.29
C LYS A 269 -19.47 -9.38 -5.42
N THR A 270 -19.36 -8.19 -4.81
CA THR A 270 -20.34 -7.13 -4.90
C THR A 270 -20.09 -6.16 -6.07
N TRP A 271 -18.97 -6.32 -6.78
CA TRP A 271 -18.68 -5.50 -7.95
C TRP A 271 -19.59 -5.89 -9.12
N ASN A 272 -20.22 -4.91 -9.71
CA ASN A 272 -21.11 -5.09 -10.88
C ASN A 272 -20.36 -4.89 -12.19
#